data_b5cc29ef06991a28f2c04a3a12b515de
#
_entry.id   b5cc29ef06991a28f2c04a3a12b515de
#
_cell.length_a   1.000
_cell.length_b   1.000
_cell.length_c   1.000
_cell.angle_alpha   90.00
_cell.angle_beta   90.00
_cell.angle_gamma   90.00
#
_symmetry.space_group_name_H-M   'P 1'
#
loop_
_entity.id
_entity.type
_entity.pdbx_description
1 polymer ?
#
loop_
_entity_poly.entity_id
_entity_poly.type
_entity_poly.pdbx_seq_one_letter_code
_entity_poly.pdbx_strand_id
1 'polypeptide(L)'
;MKRCPNCNKIITGRTDKVFCDDKCRNNFYYKFNSEQKTFIRSVNKKLLKNRGIMRAINPSGRTSVPKHYLEEQGFDFNCFTGIHMTKKGRPYYLVYDQAFSFDEDDRVSLVVFYNETQTVVG
;
A
#
# COMPACT_ATOMS: atom_id res chain seq x y z
N MET A 1 -35.76 11.88 3.05
CA MET A 1 -35.80 11.07 4.28
C MET A 1 -34.50 10.28 4.43
N LYS A 2 -33.99 10.24 5.64
CA LYS A 2 -32.77 9.46 5.92
C LYS A 2 -33.08 7.97 6.02
N ARG A 3 -32.18 7.17 5.50
CA ARG A 3 -32.25 5.72 5.61
C ARG A 3 -31.06 5.19 6.39
N CYS A 4 -31.29 4.12 7.15
CA CYS A 4 -30.21 3.48 7.91
C CYS A 4 -29.20 2.82 6.97
N PRO A 5 -27.90 3.12 7.08
CA PRO A 5 -26.89 2.52 6.19
C PRO A 5 -26.78 1.00 6.33
N ASN A 6 -27.23 0.45 7.46
CA ASN A 6 -27.14 -0.99 7.70
C ASN A 6 -28.35 -1.76 7.16
N CYS A 7 -29.57 -1.31 7.46
CA CYS A 7 -30.77 -2.07 7.11
C CYS A 7 -31.67 -1.38 6.07
N ASN A 8 -31.34 -0.17 5.70
CA ASN A 8 -32.07 0.63 4.69
C ASN A 8 -33.50 1.02 5.08
N LYS A 9 -33.86 0.88 6.34
CA LYS A 9 -35.13 1.35 6.86
C LYS A 9 -35.13 2.86 7.02
N ILE A 10 -36.29 3.48 6.90
CA ILE A 10 -36.42 4.90 7.13
C ILE A 10 -36.17 5.21 8.61
N ILE A 11 -35.35 6.19 8.88
CA ILE A 11 -35.03 6.59 10.24
C ILE A 11 -35.98 7.69 10.68
N THR A 12 -36.63 7.47 11.83
CA THR A 12 -37.46 8.47 12.48
C THR A 12 -36.80 8.92 13.77
N GLY A 13 -37.08 10.15 14.18
CA GLY A 13 -36.53 10.72 15.42
C GLY A 13 -35.64 11.91 15.17
N ARG A 14 -34.55 12.05 15.94
CA ARG A 14 -33.68 13.21 15.86
C ARG A 14 -33.01 13.33 14.49
N THR A 15 -32.74 14.57 14.08
CA THR A 15 -32.14 14.85 12.78
C THR A 15 -30.68 14.38 12.70
N ASP A 16 -30.02 14.23 13.85
CA ASP A 16 -28.62 13.76 13.91
C ASP A 16 -28.51 12.23 13.93
N LYS A 17 -29.63 11.52 13.94
CA LYS A 17 -29.64 10.07 13.98
C LYS A 17 -29.24 9.51 12.62
N VAL A 18 -28.22 8.65 12.60
CA VAL A 18 -27.69 8.05 11.37
C VAL A 18 -28.19 6.61 11.20
N PHE A 19 -28.31 5.86 12.30
CA PHE A 19 -28.76 4.47 12.28
C PHE A 19 -30.09 4.34 13.00
N CYS A 20 -30.85 3.32 12.65
CA CYS A 20 -32.17 3.11 13.25
C CYS A 20 -32.09 2.70 14.72
N ASP A 21 -31.02 1.99 15.11
CA ASP A 21 -30.75 1.63 16.51
C ASP A 21 -29.26 1.30 16.70
N ASP A 22 -28.88 1.00 17.95
CA ASP A 22 -27.50 0.69 18.29
C ASP A 22 -27.04 -0.63 17.66
N LYS A 23 -27.94 -1.57 17.51
CA LYS A 23 -27.62 -2.87 16.91
C LYS A 23 -27.21 -2.69 15.45
N CYS A 24 -27.95 -1.86 14.69
CA CYS A 24 -27.62 -1.57 13.31
C CYS A 24 -26.29 -0.83 13.20
N ARG A 25 -26.02 0.12 14.10
CA ARG A 25 -24.77 0.83 14.13
C ARG A 25 -23.61 -0.13 14.35
N ASN A 26 -23.71 -1.02 15.33
CA ASN A 26 -22.67 -1.98 15.66
C ASN A 26 -22.43 -2.96 14.51
N ASN A 27 -23.48 -3.46 13.88
CA ASN A 27 -23.36 -4.37 12.74
C ASN A 27 -22.67 -3.70 11.55
N PHE A 28 -23.03 -2.46 11.27
CA PHE A 28 -22.44 -1.70 10.16
C PHE A 28 -20.94 -1.54 10.36
N TYR A 29 -20.50 -1.08 11.54
CA TYR A 29 -19.11 -0.86 11.81
C TYR A 29 -18.31 -2.17 11.88
N TYR A 30 -18.92 -3.23 12.35
CA TYR A 30 -18.28 -4.55 12.34
C TYR A 30 -17.94 -4.98 10.92
N LYS A 31 -18.90 -4.91 10.01
CA LYS A 31 -18.69 -5.27 8.60
C LYS A 31 -17.67 -4.38 7.94
N PHE A 32 -17.79 -3.07 8.16
CA PHE A 32 -16.87 -2.08 7.61
C PHE A 32 -15.44 -2.34 8.05
N ASN A 33 -15.22 -2.54 9.34
CA ASN A 33 -13.88 -2.81 9.88
C ASN A 33 -13.32 -4.13 9.38
N SER A 34 -14.16 -5.16 9.24
CA SER A 34 -13.74 -6.46 8.72
C SER A 34 -13.27 -6.35 7.27
N GLU A 35 -14.00 -5.63 6.44
CA GLU A 35 -13.62 -5.40 5.04
C GLU A 35 -12.31 -4.63 4.94
N GLN A 36 -12.14 -3.59 5.76
CA GLN A 36 -10.92 -2.81 5.78
C GLN A 36 -9.70 -3.64 6.20
N LYS A 37 -9.86 -4.47 7.22
CA LYS A 37 -8.77 -5.36 7.66
C LYS A 37 -8.33 -6.32 6.58
N THR A 38 -9.28 -6.88 5.84
CA THR A 38 -8.99 -7.79 4.73
C THR A 38 -8.22 -7.07 3.63
N PHE A 39 -8.65 -5.86 3.27
CA PHE A 39 -7.97 -5.05 2.27
C PHE A 39 -6.54 -4.71 2.69
N ILE A 40 -6.36 -4.25 3.93
CA ILE A 40 -5.05 -3.88 4.47
C ILE A 40 -4.11 -5.08 4.48
N ARG A 41 -4.59 -6.24 4.89
CA ARG A 41 -3.78 -7.48 4.86
C ARG A 41 -3.32 -7.82 3.45
N SER A 42 -4.21 -7.68 2.47
CA SER A 42 -3.89 -7.96 1.08
C SER A 42 -2.78 -7.05 0.57
N VAL A 43 -2.89 -5.75 0.84
CA VAL A 43 -1.87 -4.77 0.44
C VAL A 43 -0.56 -5.02 1.15
N ASN A 44 -0.59 -5.26 2.46
CA ASN A 44 0.61 -5.55 3.24
C ASN A 44 1.33 -6.80 2.74
N LYS A 45 0.58 -7.83 2.37
CA LYS A 45 1.16 -9.05 1.83
C LYS A 45 1.90 -8.79 0.52
N LYS A 46 1.32 -7.97 -0.35
CA LYS A 46 1.97 -7.58 -1.62
C LYS A 46 3.23 -6.76 -1.37
N LEU A 47 3.18 -5.81 -0.44
CA LEU A 47 4.33 -4.99 -0.10
C LEU A 47 5.47 -5.83 0.48
N LEU A 48 5.16 -6.76 1.38
CA LEU A 48 6.17 -7.65 1.96
C LEU A 48 6.77 -8.57 0.91
N LYS A 49 5.96 -9.06 -0.01
CA LYS A 49 6.44 -9.88 -1.12
C LYS A 49 7.39 -9.08 -2.00
N ASN A 50 7.02 -7.86 -2.36
CA ASN A 50 7.88 -6.98 -3.16
C ASN A 50 9.21 -6.74 -2.47
N ARG A 51 9.19 -6.43 -1.18
CA ARG A 51 10.41 -6.22 -0.41
C ARG A 51 11.30 -7.45 -0.40
N GLY A 52 10.71 -8.62 -0.19
CA GLY A 52 11.43 -9.89 -0.20
C GLY A 52 12.11 -10.15 -1.53
N ILE A 53 11.41 -9.91 -2.63
CA ILE A 53 11.97 -10.06 -3.98
C ILE A 53 13.15 -9.11 -4.17
N MET A 54 12.98 -7.85 -3.79
CA MET A 54 14.03 -6.83 -3.94
C MET A 54 15.27 -7.20 -3.14
N ARG A 55 15.11 -7.63 -1.91
CA ARG A 55 16.24 -8.03 -1.07
C ARG A 55 16.98 -9.24 -1.62
N ALA A 56 16.25 -10.21 -2.15
CA ALA A 56 16.85 -11.42 -2.69
C ALA A 56 17.67 -11.13 -3.95
N ILE A 57 17.19 -10.21 -4.77
CA ILE A 57 17.86 -9.85 -6.04
C ILE A 57 18.99 -8.85 -5.82
N ASN A 58 18.89 -8.01 -4.77
CA ASN A 58 19.79 -6.90 -4.53
C ASN A 58 20.52 -7.03 -3.19
N PRO A 59 21.34 -8.08 -2.99
CA PRO A 59 22.07 -8.23 -1.73
C PRO A 59 23.18 -7.21 -1.54
N SER A 60 23.69 -6.64 -2.64
CA SER A 60 24.77 -5.64 -2.58
C SER A 60 24.28 -4.22 -2.30
N GLY A 61 22.96 -3.99 -2.31
CA GLY A 61 22.39 -2.67 -2.07
C GLY A 61 22.09 -1.86 -3.31
N ARG A 62 22.56 -2.27 -4.47
CA ARG A 62 22.30 -1.59 -5.74
C ARG A 62 22.44 -2.56 -6.90
N THR A 63 21.41 -2.64 -7.74
CA THR A 63 21.47 -3.46 -8.94
C THR A 63 20.47 -2.95 -9.97
N SER A 64 20.57 -3.46 -11.19
CA SER A 64 19.61 -3.19 -12.26
C SER A 64 19.26 -4.50 -12.92
N VAL A 65 17.96 -4.73 -13.11
CA VAL A 65 17.47 -5.98 -13.69
C VAL A 65 16.41 -5.69 -14.74
N PRO A 66 16.19 -6.60 -15.67
CA PRO A 66 15.09 -6.45 -16.63
C PRO A 66 13.74 -6.44 -15.90
N LYS A 67 12.82 -5.61 -16.38
CA LYS A 67 11.48 -5.50 -15.78
C LYS A 67 10.76 -6.85 -15.78
N HIS A 68 10.86 -7.60 -16.87
CA HIS A 68 10.18 -8.90 -16.99
C HIS A 68 10.68 -9.91 -15.96
N TYR A 69 11.93 -9.81 -15.55
CA TYR A 69 12.46 -10.69 -14.50
C TYR A 69 11.72 -10.50 -13.18
N LEU A 70 11.45 -9.24 -12.82
CA LEU A 70 10.67 -8.93 -11.63
C LEU A 70 9.22 -9.40 -11.77
N GLU A 71 8.64 -9.21 -12.94
CA GLU A 71 7.28 -9.67 -13.21
C GLU A 71 7.15 -11.18 -13.05
N GLU A 72 8.13 -11.94 -13.53
CA GLU A 72 8.18 -13.39 -13.37
C GLU A 72 8.23 -13.82 -11.92
N GLN A 73 8.86 -13.01 -11.06
CA GLN A 73 8.93 -13.28 -9.63
C GLN A 73 7.62 -12.94 -8.90
N GLY A 74 6.69 -12.31 -9.59
CA GLY A 74 5.43 -11.89 -8.99
C GLY A 74 5.48 -10.51 -8.35
N PHE A 75 6.41 -9.66 -8.79
CA PHE A 75 6.54 -8.29 -8.29
C PHE A 75 5.36 -7.44 -8.77
N ASP A 76 4.77 -6.68 -7.85
CA ASP A 76 3.65 -5.80 -8.17
C ASP A 76 4.13 -4.35 -8.16
N PHE A 77 4.28 -3.77 -9.34
CA PHE A 77 4.77 -2.40 -9.52
C PHE A 77 3.79 -1.34 -9.03
N ASN A 78 2.55 -1.73 -8.76
CA ASN A 78 1.52 -0.81 -8.26
C ASN A 78 1.49 -0.72 -6.73
N CYS A 79 2.33 -1.50 -6.04
CA CYS A 79 2.37 -1.52 -4.58
C CYS A 79 3.70 -0.96 -4.10
N PHE A 80 3.63 0.21 -3.47
CA PHE A 80 4.80 0.88 -2.88
C PHE A 80 4.34 1.72 -1.70
N THR A 81 5.26 2.04 -0.78
CA THR A 81 4.94 2.77 0.44
C THR A 81 5.11 4.28 0.31
N GLY A 82 5.79 4.74 -0.73
CA GLY A 82 5.99 6.16 -0.94
C GLY A 82 6.77 6.42 -2.21
N ILE A 83 7.00 7.68 -2.50
CA ILE A 83 7.75 8.10 -3.68
C ILE A 83 8.78 9.14 -3.25
N HIS A 84 10.03 8.93 -3.66
CA HIS A 84 11.11 9.88 -3.46
C HIS A 84 11.53 10.45 -4.81
N MET A 85 11.44 11.77 -4.95
CA MET A 85 11.84 12.44 -6.18
C MET A 85 13.27 12.96 -6.03
N THR A 86 14.15 12.57 -6.95
CA THR A 86 15.51 13.07 -6.93
C THR A 86 15.59 14.51 -7.45
N LYS A 87 16.71 15.17 -7.24
CA LYS A 87 16.94 16.54 -7.72
C LYS A 87 16.80 16.66 -9.23
N LYS A 88 17.10 15.57 -9.94
CA LYS A 88 16.97 15.52 -11.40
C LYS A 88 15.58 15.18 -11.88
N GLY A 89 14.64 15.00 -10.95
CA GLY A 89 13.26 14.69 -11.29
C GLY A 89 12.96 13.23 -11.51
N ARG A 90 13.87 12.34 -11.13
CA ARG A 90 13.66 10.90 -11.27
C ARG A 90 12.91 10.35 -10.05
N PRO A 91 11.77 9.66 -10.25
CA PRO A 91 11.04 9.08 -9.12
C PRO A 91 11.62 7.74 -8.70
N TYR A 92 11.77 7.55 -7.40
CA TYR A 92 12.05 6.25 -6.79
C TYR A 92 10.84 5.84 -5.97
N TYR A 93 10.34 4.65 -6.24
CA TYR A 93 9.18 4.10 -5.54
C TYR A 93 9.67 3.27 -4.37
N LEU A 94 9.25 3.67 -3.17
CA LEU A 94 9.75 3.09 -1.93
C LEU A 94 8.93 1.87 -1.52
N VAL A 95 9.61 0.82 -1.09
CA VAL A 95 8.99 -0.34 -0.47
C VAL A 95 9.75 -0.58 0.82
N TYR A 96 9.32 0.11 1.89
CA TYR A 96 9.99 0.15 3.18
C TYR A 96 11.41 0.71 3.04
N ASP A 97 12.43 -0.13 3.24
CA ASP A 97 13.84 0.26 3.14
C ASP A 97 14.45 -0.01 1.75
N GLN A 98 13.63 -0.38 0.80
CA GLN A 98 14.04 -0.63 -0.58
C GLN A 98 13.38 0.40 -1.50
N ALA A 99 13.95 0.59 -2.67
CA ALA A 99 13.36 1.46 -3.67
C ALA A 99 13.62 0.94 -5.07
N PHE A 100 12.68 1.18 -5.97
CA PHE A 100 12.86 0.84 -7.38
C PHE A 100 12.55 2.04 -8.26
N SER A 101 13.22 2.09 -9.41
CA SER A 101 13.02 3.14 -10.39
C SER A 101 13.11 2.54 -11.79
N PHE A 102 12.29 3.05 -12.69
CA PHE A 102 12.27 2.57 -14.06
C PHE A 102 13.40 3.21 -14.86
N ASP A 103 14.21 2.37 -15.49
CA ASP A 103 15.29 2.79 -16.39
C ASP A 103 14.85 2.62 -17.84
N GLU A 104 15.73 3.04 -18.74
CA GLU A 104 15.55 2.81 -20.17
C GLU A 104 15.69 1.31 -20.48
N ASP A 105 15.24 0.91 -21.66
CA ASP A 105 15.33 -0.47 -22.16
C ASP A 105 14.62 -1.51 -21.29
N ASP A 106 13.48 -1.11 -20.70
CA ASP A 106 12.67 -2.00 -19.86
C ASP A 106 13.46 -2.60 -18.69
N ARG A 107 14.32 -1.80 -18.09
CA ARG A 107 15.09 -2.20 -16.92
C ARG A 107 14.60 -1.45 -15.69
N VAL A 108 14.86 -2.02 -14.53
CA VAL A 108 14.48 -1.46 -13.24
C VAL A 108 15.70 -1.43 -12.34
N SER A 109 15.99 -0.26 -11.79
CA SER A 109 17.05 -0.11 -10.79
C SER A 109 16.49 -0.40 -9.42
N LEU A 110 17.20 -1.20 -8.64
CA LEU A 110 16.86 -1.51 -7.26
C LEU A 110 17.95 -0.95 -6.36
N VAL A 111 17.55 -0.20 -5.33
CA VAL A 111 18.49 0.38 -4.38
C VAL A 111 17.95 0.21 -2.96
N VAL A 112 18.86 0.18 -2.00
CA VAL A 112 18.48 0.28 -0.58
C VAL A 112 18.28 1.75 -0.28
N PHE A 113 17.18 2.09 0.35
CA PHE A 113 16.83 3.47 0.62
C PHE A 113 16.57 3.68 2.11
N TYR A 114 17.24 4.68 2.69
CA TYR A 114 17.00 5.12 4.05
C TYR A 114 16.57 6.59 4.00
N ASN A 115 15.43 6.92 4.62
CA ASN A 115 15.02 8.30 4.68
C ASN A 115 15.80 9.04 5.77
N GLU A 116 15.72 10.38 5.77
CA GLU A 116 16.50 11.20 6.69
C GLU A 116 16.22 10.90 8.16
N THR A 117 14.99 10.52 8.50
CA THR A 117 14.64 10.20 9.88
C THR A 117 15.19 8.85 10.31
N GLN A 118 15.63 8.04 9.36
CA GLN A 118 16.21 6.73 9.62
C GLN A 118 17.69 6.68 9.32
N THR A 119 18.29 7.80 9.09
CA THR A 119 19.68 7.89 8.69
C THR A 119 20.62 7.62 9.79
N VAL A 120 20.43 6.61 10.45
CA VAL A 120 21.44 6.12 11.31
C VAL A 120 22.62 5.70 10.53
N VAL A 121 22.42 5.50 9.28
CA VAL A 121 23.39 4.93 8.43
C VAL A 121 24.10 5.95 7.58
N GLY A 122 23.74 7.16 7.76
CA GLY A 122 24.41 8.29 7.12
C GLY A 122 24.61 8.20 5.65
#